data_08a825c91c09844718f19b4516f31e70
#
_entry.id   08a825c91c09844718f19b4516f31e70
#
_cell.length_a   1.000
_cell.length_b   1.000
_cell.length_c   1.000
_cell.angle_alpha   90.00
_cell.angle_beta   90.00
_cell.angle_gamma   90.00
#
_symmetry.space_group_name_H-M   'P 1'
#
loop_
_entity.id
_entity.type
_entity.pdbx_description
1 polymer ?
#
loop_
_entity_poly.entity_id
_entity_poly.type
_entity_poly.pdbx_seq_one_letter_code
_entity_poly.pdbx_strand_id
1 'polypeptide(L)'
;DDWRRVPLTSKRDLTTPRDFVLVPDAAKLRREPAMIFNALLHGKKAAQEHAEHEFRPILLTSTTGRSADPVPFLFTKHDLANLDLTGTRLMLAGASQRDWRHINLFPYAPHLGFWQAHHAGLGFGTFMLSTGGGKTLGTEGNIKLIDKIQPDVLIGMPTFIYHVLREAHETGKRWTTLKRLVLGGEKVADGLRARLREIAAALGSPDVHVMATYGFTEAKMA
;
A
#
# COMPACT_ATOMS: atom_id res chain seq x y z
N ASP A 1 4.31 29.13 -9.71
CA ASP A 1 5.24 28.05 -9.35
C ASP A 1 5.30 27.06 -10.53
N ASP A 2 6.46 26.98 -11.16
CA ASP A 2 6.63 26.13 -12.34
C ASP A 2 7.24 24.80 -11.94
N TRP A 3 6.40 23.79 -11.71
CA TRP A 3 6.80 22.42 -11.36
C TRP A 3 7.75 21.80 -12.40
N ARG A 4 7.80 22.31 -13.65
CA ARG A 4 8.75 21.89 -14.68
C ARG A 4 10.20 22.20 -14.36
N ARG A 5 10.45 23.06 -13.37
CA ARG A 5 11.79 23.38 -12.86
C ARG A 5 12.26 22.42 -11.77
N VAL A 6 11.38 21.55 -11.26
CA VAL A 6 11.77 20.52 -10.29
C VAL A 6 12.60 19.46 -11.01
N PRO A 7 13.85 19.21 -10.59
CA PRO A 7 14.70 18.21 -11.23
C PRO A 7 14.08 16.81 -11.07
N LEU A 8 14.06 16.06 -12.16
CA LEU A 8 13.62 14.66 -12.13
C LEU A 8 14.73 13.81 -11.50
N THR A 9 14.37 13.01 -10.52
CA THR A 9 15.26 12.04 -9.88
C THR A 9 15.08 10.67 -10.53
N SER A 10 16.18 10.00 -10.84
CA SER A 10 16.19 8.64 -11.38
C SER A 10 16.76 7.65 -10.35
N LYS A 11 16.58 6.34 -10.57
CA LYS A 11 17.22 5.33 -9.70
C LYS A 11 18.75 5.38 -9.71
N ARG A 12 19.35 5.97 -10.74
CA ARG A 12 20.81 6.17 -10.80
C ARG A 12 21.30 7.24 -9.83
N ASP A 13 20.42 8.16 -9.47
CA ASP A 13 20.73 9.23 -8.50
C ASP A 13 20.68 8.72 -7.07
N LEU A 14 20.10 7.50 -6.84
CA LEU A 14 20.02 6.83 -5.55
C LEU A 14 21.31 6.03 -5.20
N THR A 15 22.45 6.41 -5.78
CA THR A 15 23.75 5.76 -5.49
C THR A 15 24.16 5.85 -4.02
N THR A 16 23.67 6.86 -3.32
CA THR A 16 23.84 7.05 -1.87
C THR A 16 22.46 7.11 -1.21
N PRO A 17 21.88 5.98 -0.77
CA PRO A 17 20.54 5.97 -0.16
C PRO A 17 20.36 6.96 1.00
N ARG A 18 21.44 7.29 1.70
CA ARG A 18 21.45 8.27 2.80
C ARG A 18 21.08 9.68 2.37
N ASP A 19 21.32 10.05 1.12
CA ASP A 19 21.00 11.39 0.60
C ASP A 19 19.48 11.59 0.41
N PHE A 20 18.74 10.48 0.34
CA PHE A 20 17.28 10.46 0.17
C PHE A 20 16.52 10.08 1.45
N VAL A 21 17.26 9.77 2.53
CA VAL A 21 16.65 9.48 3.84
C VAL A 21 16.78 10.72 4.71
N LEU A 22 15.66 11.35 5.02
CA LEU A 22 15.61 12.44 5.99
C LEU A 22 15.85 11.86 7.39
N VAL A 23 17.11 11.87 7.83
CA VAL A 23 17.46 11.53 9.21
C VAL A 23 17.31 12.78 10.05
N PRO A 24 16.50 12.78 11.14
CA PRO A 24 16.40 13.94 12.01
C PRO A 24 17.75 14.30 12.60
N ASP A 25 18.15 15.55 12.43
CA ASP A 25 19.34 16.10 13.10
C ASP A 25 19.00 16.40 14.55
N ALA A 26 19.58 15.63 15.47
CA ALA A 26 19.34 15.76 16.90
C ALA A 26 19.66 17.18 17.43
N ALA A 27 20.62 17.91 16.82
CA ALA A 27 20.94 19.26 17.21
C ALA A 27 19.86 20.26 16.76
N LYS A 28 19.27 20.05 15.58
CA LYS A 28 18.14 20.85 15.10
C LYS A 28 16.88 20.57 15.89
N LEU A 29 16.56 19.30 16.14
CA LEU A 29 15.41 18.90 16.95
C LEU A 29 15.41 19.54 18.34
N ARG A 30 16.57 19.57 19.01
CA ARG A 30 16.70 20.21 20.33
C ARG A 30 16.41 21.72 20.32
N ARG A 31 16.48 22.37 19.16
CA ARG A 31 16.22 23.80 18.98
C ARG A 31 14.80 24.09 18.50
N GLU A 32 14.03 23.07 18.20
CA GLU A 32 12.64 23.30 17.82
C GLU A 32 11.80 23.84 18.97
N PRO A 33 10.97 24.87 18.75
CA PRO A 33 10.17 25.51 19.80
C PRO A 33 9.29 24.50 20.56
N ALA A 34 8.72 23.53 19.87
CA ALA A 34 7.90 22.47 20.47
C ALA A 34 8.70 21.61 21.45
N MET A 35 9.94 21.25 21.09
CA MET A 35 10.83 20.47 21.95
C MET A 35 11.29 21.26 23.17
N ILE A 36 11.60 22.56 22.98
CA ILE A 36 11.98 23.47 24.09
C ILE A 36 10.80 23.61 25.05
N PHE A 37 9.60 23.84 24.54
CA PHE A 37 8.39 23.99 25.36
C PHE A 37 8.06 22.70 26.10
N ASN A 38 8.17 21.55 25.46
CA ASN A 38 7.97 20.24 26.10
C ASN A 38 9.02 19.99 27.19
N ALA A 39 10.29 20.34 26.95
CA ALA A 39 11.36 20.22 27.95
C ALA A 39 11.16 21.15 29.16
N LEU A 40 10.56 22.32 28.95
CA LEU A 40 10.23 23.26 30.04
C LEU A 40 9.07 22.76 30.90
N LEU A 41 8.03 22.19 30.28
CA LEU A 41 6.84 21.70 30.97
C LEU A 41 7.03 20.35 31.66
N HIS A 42 7.73 19.41 31.02
CA HIS A 42 7.81 18.01 31.42
C HIS A 42 9.23 17.56 31.77
N GLY A 43 10.23 18.44 31.65
CA GLY A 43 11.64 18.14 31.88
C GLY A 43 12.36 17.56 30.66
N LYS A 44 13.68 17.70 30.64
CA LYS A 44 14.54 17.29 29.51
C LYS A 44 14.43 15.80 29.20
N LYS A 45 14.29 14.94 30.21
CA LYS A 45 14.19 13.49 30.02
C LYS A 45 12.90 13.11 29.30
N ALA A 46 11.77 13.67 29.72
CA ALA A 46 10.48 13.43 29.07
C ALA A 46 10.45 13.96 27.62
N ALA A 47 11.06 15.10 27.36
CA ALA A 47 11.18 15.63 26.00
C ALA A 47 12.05 14.73 25.10
N GLN A 48 13.13 14.15 25.64
CA GLN A 48 13.97 13.20 24.93
C GLN A 48 13.24 11.89 24.64
N GLU A 49 12.56 11.32 25.62
CA GLU A 49 11.74 10.11 25.48
C GLU A 49 10.64 10.31 24.43
N HIS A 50 10.02 11.50 24.41
CA HIS A 50 9.02 11.86 23.42
C HIS A 50 9.63 11.89 22.01
N ALA A 51 10.79 12.53 21.84
CA ALA A 51 11.48 12.56 20.55
C ALA A 51 11.92 11.17 20.08
N GLU A 52 12.47 10.36 20.98
CA GLU A 52 12.85 8.98 20.66
C GLU A 52 11.64 8.15 20.23
N HIS A 53 10.49 8.32 20.89
CA HIS A 53 9.25 7.65 20.51
C HIS A 53 8.72 8.12 19.16
N GLU A 54 8.79 9.41 18.86
CA GLU A 54 8.32 10.00 17.60
C GLU A 54 9.16 9.55 16.40
N PHE A 55 10.49 9.58 16.55
CA PHE A 55 11.42 9.28 15.45
C PHE A 55 11.97 7.86 15.46
N ARG A 56 11.51 7.00 16.35
CA ARG A 56 11.93 5.60 16.42
C ARG A 56 11.42 4.82 15.21
N PRO A 57 12.30 4.20 14.41
CA PRO A 57 11.88 3.31 13.33
C PRO A 57 11.19 2.06 13.90
N ILE A 58 10.00 1.74 13.39
CA ILE A 58 9.20 0.60 13.85
C ILE A 58 8.75 -0.34 12.73
N LEU A 59 8.86 0.10 11.46
CA LEU A 59 8.60 -0.73 10.30
C LEU A 59 9.69 -0.48 9.25
N LEU A 60 10.11 -1.53 8.56
CA LEU A 60 11.01 -1.46 7.41
C LEU A 60 10.27 -1.97 6.18
N THR A 61 10.32 -1.19 5.10
CA THR A 61 9.97 -1.64 3.75
C THR A 61 11.19 -1.55 2.85
N SER A 62 11.17 -2.22 1.71
CA SER A 62 12.25 -2.14 0.72
C SER A 62 11.71 -2.17 -0.70
N THR A 63 12.52 -1.68 -1.63
CA THR A 63 12.29 -1.89 -3.06
C THR A 63 12.48 -3.36 -3.43
N THR A 64 11.96 -3.77 -4.60
CA THR A 64 12.03 -5.18 -5.06
C THR A 64 13.42 -5.66 -5.46
N GLY A 65 14.41 -4.75 -5.63
CA GLY A 65 15.77 -5.10 -6.01
C GLY A 65 15.93 -5.71 -7.41
N ARG A 66 14.93 -5.58 -8.29
CA ARG A 66 15.01 -6.17 -9.66
C ARG A 66 16.12 -5.57 -10.53
N SER A 67 16.49 -4.32 -10.30
CA SER A 67 17.49 -3.60 -11.11
C SER A 67 18.72 -3.15 -10.33
N ALA A 68 18.72 -3.30 -9.03
CA ALA A 68 19.79 -2.96 -8.10
C ALA A 68 19.51 -3.63 -6.75
N ASP A 69 20.43 -3.52 -5.80
CA ASP A 69 20.20 -3.99 -4.43
C ASP A 69 18.94 -3.35 -3.83
N PRO A 70 18.17 -4.09 -3.00
CA PRO A 70 17.00 -3.54 -2.34
C PRO A 70 17.37 -2.34 -1.46
N VAL A 71 16.71 -1.23 -1.68
CA VAL A 71 16.87 -0.03 -0.86
C VAL A 71 15.90 -0.10 0.31
N PRO A 72 16.37 -0.08 1.58
CA PRO A 72 15.51 -0.10 2.75
C PRO A 72 14.94 1.30 3.05
N PHE A 73 13.67 1.33 3.46
CA PHE A 73 12.96 2.53 3.91
C PHE A 73 12.39 2.27 5.30
N LEU A 74 12.78 3.11 6.25
CA LEU A 74 12.31 3.04 7.63
C LEU A 74 11.07 3.92 7.82
N PHE A 75 10.14 3.41 8.59
CA PHE A 75 8.89 4.08 8.94
C PHE A 75 8.82 4.28 10.44
N THR A 76 8.49 5.49 10.85
CA THR A 76 8.17 5.85 12.23
C THR A 76 6.66 5.71 12.48
N LYS A 77 6.21 5.94 13.69
CA LYS A 77 4.79 6.02 14.03
C LYS A 77 4.06 7.09 13.21
N HIS A 78 4.72 8.24 12.99
CA HIS A 78 4.19 9.32 12.15
C HIS A 78 4.00 8.87 10.69
N ASP A 79 4.98 8.17 10.13
CA ASP A 79 4.88 7.63 8.77
C ASP A 79 3.72 6.63 8.64
N LEU A 80 3.49 5.77 9.64
CA LEU A 80 2.35 4.85 9.64
C LEU A 80 1.00 5.57 9.72
N ALA A 81 0.90 6.62 10.54
CA ALA A 81 -0.29 7.46 10.57
C ALA A 81 -0.55 8.15 9.21
N ASN A 82 0.51 8.54 8.50
CA ASN A 82 0.40 9.04 7.14
C ASN A 82 -0.05 7.96 6.15
N LEU A 83 0.35 6.69 6.31
CA LEU A 83 -0.19 5.59 5.50
C LEU A 83 -1.70 5.40 5.73
N ASP A 84 -2.17 5.49 6.97
CA ASP A 84 -3.61 5.43 7.29
C ASP A 84 -4.37 6.58 6.60
N LEU A 85 -3.84 7.80 6.67
CA LEU A 85 -4.44 8.99 6.06
C LEU A 85 -4.47 8.91 4.53
N THR A 86 -3.33 8.60 3.93
CA THR A 86 -3.22 8.49 2.45
C THR A 86 -4.02 7.31 1.94
N GLY A 87 -4.01 6.19 2.66
CA GLY A 87 -4.83 5.02 2.38
C GLY A 87 -6.33 5.33 2.44
N THR A 88 -6.78 6.08 3.45
CA THR A 88 -8.16 6.56 3.55
C THR A 88 -8.54 7.41 2.33
N ARG A 89 -7.65 8.30 1.87
CA ARG A 89 -7.89 9.11 0.67
C ARG A 89 -7.98 8.26 -0.60
N LEU A 90 -7.15 7.21 -0.73
CA LEU A 90 -7.22 6.26 -1.84
C LEU A 90 -8.55 5.49 -1.83
N MET A 91 -9.03 5.05 -0.68
CA MET A 91 -10.33 4.40 -0.54
C MET A 91 -11.48 5.33 -0.98
N LEU A 92 -11.44 6.60 -0.57
CA LEU A 92 -12.41 7.61 -0.99
C LEU A 92 -12.34 7.88 -2.49
N ALA A 93 -11.14 8.05 -3.05
CA ALA A 93 -10.94 8.24 -4.50
C ALA A 93 -11.44 7.04 -5.31
N GLY A 94 -11.29 5.84 -4.79
CA GLY A 94 -11.83 4.60 -5.34
C GLY A 94 -13.33 4.41 -5.12
N ALA A 95 -14.02 5.38 -4.49
CA ALA A 95 -15.44 5.28 -4.11
C ALA A 95 -15.77 4.01 -3.31
N SER A 96 -14.83 3.53 -2.48
CA SER A 96 -15.07 2.42 -1.55
C SER A 96 -16.08 2.81 -0.48
N GLN A 97 -16.86 1.83 -0.02
CA GLN A 97 -17.82 2.01 1.08
C GLN A 97 -17.30 1.29 2.32
N ARG A 98 -17.66 1.77 3.51
CA ARG A 98 -17.17 1.19 4.79
C ARG A 98 -17.75 -0.18 5.09
N ASP A 99 -18.91 -0.49 4.59
CA ASP A 99 -19.58 -1.79 4.69
C ASP A 99 -19.09 -2.82 3.69
N TRP A 100 -18.21 -2.43 2.75
CA TRP A 100 -17.63 -3.35 1.78
C TRP A 100 -16.52 -4.21 2.39
N ARG A 101 -16.40 -5.43 1.86
CA ARG A 101 -15.34 -6.38 2.23
C ARG A 101 -14.21 -6.30 1.22
N HIS A 102 -13.02 -6.01 1.70
CA HIS A 102 -11.82 -5.87 0.90
C HIS A 102 -10.87 -7.04 1.16
N ILE A 103 -10.28 -7.58 0.11
CA ILE A 103 -9.18 -8.56 0.21
C ILE A 103 -7.93 -7.98 -0.43
N ASN A 104 -6.88 -7.86 0.36
CA ASN A 104 -5.55 -7.48 -0.07
C ASN A 104 -4.75 -8.73 -0.46
N LEU A 105 -4.49 -8.87 -1.76
CA LEU A 105 -3.74 -9.96 -2.39
C LEU A 105 -2.29 -9.58 -2.70
N PHE A 106 -1.80 -8.43 -2.26
CA PHE A 106 -0.38 -8.12 -2.39
C PHE A 106 0.48 -9.10 -1.60
N PRO A 107 1.66 -9.49 -2.13
CA PRO A 107 2.55 -10.41 -1.42
C PRO A 107 2.99 -9.82 -0.08
N TYR A 108 2.92 -10.64 0.96
CA TYR A 108 3.50 -10.33 2.26
C TYR A 108 5.02 -10.38 2.14
N ALA A 109 5.60 -9.24 1.91
CA ALA A 109 7.02 -9.02 1.75
C ALA A 109 7.32 -7.60 2.25
N PRO A 110 8.60 -7.20 2.41
CA PRO A 110 8.93 -5.84 2.81
C PRO A 110 8.61 -4.81 1.71
N HIS A 111 7.58 -5.06 0.89
CA HIS A 111 7.14 -4.16 -0.18
C HIS A 111 6.00 -3.28 0.31
N LEU A 112 6.08 -1.99 0.01
CA LEU A 112 5.12 -1.00 0.46
C LEU A 112 3.67 -1.32 0.04
N GLY A 113 3.46 -1.90 -1.15
CA GLY A 113 2.11 -2.18 -1.66
C GLY A 113 1.23 -2.99 -0.72
N PHE A 114 1.79 -4.01 -0.03
CA PHE A 114 1.06 -4.78 0.99
C PHE A 114 0.63 -3.89 2.16
N TRP A 115 1.59 -3.14 2.72
CA TRP A 115 1.35 -2.30 3.88
C TRP A 115 0.43 -1.13 3.56
N GLN A 116 0.59 -0.51 2.40
CA GLN A 116 -0.29 0.55 1.92
C GLN A 116 -1.75 0.08 1.85
N ALA A 117 -2.01 -1.07 1.23
CA ALA A 117 -3.37 -1.62 1.16
C ALA A 117 -3.91 -2.01 2.54
N HIS A 118 -3.07 -2.60 3.40
CA HIS A 118 -3.45 -2.97 4.76
C HIS A 118 -3.85 -1.74 5.59
N HIS A 119 -2.98 -0.73 5.63
CA HIS A 119 -3.23 0.53 6.33
C HIS A 119 -4.41 1.31 5.73
N ALA A 120 -4.63 1.23 4.41
CA ALA A 120 -5.80 1.84 3.78
C ALA A 120 -7.11 1.27 4.35
N GLY A 121 -7.20 -0.04 4.53
CA GLY A 121 -8.37 -0.66 5.15
C GLY A 121 -8.55 -0.29 6.61
N LEU A 122 -7.47 -0.27 7.39
CA LEU A 122 -7.50 0.09 8.81
C LEU A 122 -7.88 1.56 8.99
N GLY A 123 -7.22 2.48 8.29
CA GLY A 123 -7.48 3.91 8.39
C GLY A 123 -8.87 4.30 7.88
N PHE A 124 -9.38 3.64 6.84
CA PHE A 124 -10.73 3.87 6.34
C PHE A 124 -11.82 3.25 7.24
N GLY A 125 -11.46 2.24 8.04
CA GLY A 125 -12.39 1.56 8.95
C GLY A 125 -13.34 0.61 8.22
N THR A 126 -12.82 -0.19 7.28
CA THR A 126 -13.58 -1.21 6.54
C THR A 126 -13.05 -2.61 6.86
N PHE A 127 -13.83 -3.64 6.52
CA PHE A 127 -13.34 -5.01 6.60
C PHE A 127 -12.16 -5.20 5.63
N MET A 128 -11.01 -5.58 6.14
CA MET A 128 -9.82 -5.84 5.35
C MET A 128 -9.19 -7.20 5.73
N LEU A 129 -9.18 -8.14 4.79
CA LEU A 129 -8.39 -9.35 4.88
C LEU A 129 -7.12 -9.21 4.03
N SER A 130 -5.96 -9.37 4.63
CA SER A 130 -4.68 -9.42 3.93
C SER A 130 -4.16 -10.86 3.87
N THR A 131 -4.05 -11.43 2.67
CA THR A 131 -3.72 -12.86 2.49
C THR A 131 -2.23 -13.13 2.28
N GLY A 132 -1.46 -12.09 1.94
CA GLY A 132 -0.05 -12.24 1.56
C GLY A 132 0.17 -12.76 0.13
N GLY A 133 -0.90 -12.85 -0.66
CA GLY A 133 -0.83 -13.20 -2.08
C GLY A 133 -0.49 -14.66 -2.37
N GLY A 134 0.00 -14.89 -3.58
CA GLY A 134 0.22 -16.24 -4.10
C GLY A 134 1.35 -17.01 -3.42
N LYS A 135 2.37 -16.33 -2.89
CA LYS A 135 3.48 -16.99 -2.19
C LYS A 135 3.09 -17.58 -0.84
N THR A 136 2.09 -17.01 -0.19
CA THR A 136 1.65 -17.43 1.16
C THR A 136 0.59 -18.51 1.08
N LEU A 137 -0.45 -18.31 0.28
CA LEU A 137 -1.61 -19.23 0.22
C LEU A 137 -1.76 -19.96 -1.11
N GLY A 138 -0.92 -19.65 -2.11
CA GLY A 138 -1.13 -20.11 -3.48
C GLY A 138 -2.38 -19.49 -4.13
N THR A 139 -2.59 -19.77 -5.40
CA THR A 139 -3.79 -19.29 -6.11
C THR A 139 -5.04 -19.97 -5.57
N GLU A 140 -5.02 -21.29 -5.42
CA GLU A 140 -6.16 -22.08 -4.91
C GLU A 140 -6.59 -21.65 -3.50
N GLY A 141 -5.64 -21.40 -2.57
CA GLY A 141 -5.96 -20.95 -1.22
C GLY A 141 -6.63 -19.58 -1.22
N ASN A 142 -6.17 -18.65 -2.07
CA ASN A 142 -6.80 -17.35 -2.24
C ASN A 142 -8.21 -17.50 -2.85
N ILE A 143 -8.42 -18.35 -3.85
CA ILE A 143 -9.74 -18.62 -4.44
C ILE A 143 -10.72 -19.16 -3.37
N LYS A 144 -10.29 -20.10 -2.53
CA LYS A 144 -11.12 -20.64 -1.43
C LYS A 144 -11.56 -19.55 -0.45
N LEU A 145 -10.67 -18.62 -0.11
CA LEU A 145 -11.01 -17.49 0.78
C LEU A 145 -11.96 -16.50 0.12
N ILE A 146 -11.70 -16.15 -1.13
CA ILE A 146 -12.57 -15.23 -1.90
C ILE A 146 -13.97 -15.85 -2.04
N ASP A 147 -14.04 -17.14 -2.36
CA ASP A 147 -15.29 -17.86 -2.50
C ASP A 147 -16.11 -17.88 -1.19
N LYS A 148 -15.43 -18.06 -0.05
CA LYS A 148 -16.07 -18.05 1.27
C LYS A 148 -16.52 -16.66 1.72
N ILE A 149 -15.70 -15.61 1.45
CA ILE A 149 -15.93 -14.26 1.96
C ILE A 149 -16.86 -13.47 1.03
N GLN A 150 -16.86 -13.78 -0.27
CA GLN A 150 -17.60 -13.02 -1.29
C GLN A 150 -17.32 -11.51 -1.16
N PRO A 151 -16.08 -11.05 -1.42
CA PRO A 151 -15.69 -9.67 -1.21
C PRO A 151 -16.29 -8.74 -2.25
N ASP A 152 -16.34 -7.46 -1.91
CA ASP A 152 -16.71 -6.37 -2.83
C ASP A 152 -15.48 -5.87 -3.62
N VAL A 153 -14.28 -5.98 -3.03
CA VAL A 153 -13.05 -5.42 -3.59
C VAL A 153 -11.90 -6.42 -3.49
N LEU A 154 -11.18 -6.61 -4.61
CA LEU A 154 -9.88 -7.27 -4.64
C LEU A 154 -8.79 -6.24 -4.93
N ILE A 155 -7.73 -6.24 -4.12
CA ILE A 155 -6.58 -5.33 -4.23
C ILE A 155 -5.34 -6.17 -4.46
N GLY A 156 -4.52 -5.87 -5.48
CA GLY A 156 -3.28 -6.62 -5.70
C GLY A 156 -2.59 -6.34 -7.02
N MET A 157 -1.60 -7.17 -7.33
CA MET A 157 -0.87 -7.10 -8.58
C MET A 157 -1.74 -7.53 -9.76
N PRO A 158 -1.73 -6.80 -10.89
CA PRO A 158 -2.55 -7.09 -12.07
C PRO A 158 -2.45 -8.53 -12.56
N THR A 159 -1.22 -9.04 -12.68
CA THR A 159 -0.97 -10.42 -13.13
C THR A 159 -1.51 -11.45 -12.17
N PHE A 160 -1.37 -11.25 -10.87
CA PHE A 160 -1.87 -12.19 -9.88
C PHE A 160 -3.40 -12.20 -9.81
N ILE A 161 -4.04 -11.03 -9.83
CA ILE A 161 -5.51 -10.92 -9.89
C ILE A 161 -6.05 -11.61 -11.15
N TYR A 162 -5.38 -11.42 -12.30
CA TYR A 162 -5.75 -12.12 -13.53
C TYR A 162 -5.73 -13.64 -13.37
N HIS A 163 -4.66 -14.19 -12.76
CA HIS A 163 -4.57 -15.65 -12.53
C HIS A 163 -5.67 -16.15 -11.59
N VAL A 164 -5.94 -15.44 -10.50
CA VAL A 164 -7.00 -15.78 -9.54
C VAL A 164 -8.37 -15.77 -10.20
N LEU A 165 -8.72 -14.72 -10.95
CA LEU A 165 -10.02 -14.63 -11.64
C LEU A 165 -10.17 -15.72 -12.71
N ARG A 166 -9.12 -15.95 -13.52
CA ARG A 166 -9.13 -16.95 -14.57
C ARG A 166 -9.35 -18.35 -14.00
N GLU A 167 -8.55 -18.76 -13.00
CA GLU A 167 -8.65 -20.08 -12.39
C GLU A 167 -9.99 -20.26 -11.66
N ALA A 168 -10.51 -19.21 -11.01
CA ALA A 168 -11.83 -19.23 -10.41
C ALA A 168 -12.92 -19.47 -11.47
N HIS A 169 -12.82 -18.83 -12.64
CA HIS A 169 -13.75 -19.05 -13.75
C HIS A 169 -13.65 -20.47 -14.32
N GLU A 170 -12.43 -20.94 -14.58
CA GLU A 170 -12.15 -22.30 -15.09
C GLU A 170 -12.66 -23.40 -14.13
N THR A 171 -12.67 -23.12 -12.83
CA THR A 171 -13.20 -24.03 -11.78
C THR A 171 -14.68 -23.80 -11.45
N GLY A 172 -15.39 -23.01 -12.25
CA GLY A 172 -16.85 -22.83 -12.15
C GLY A 172 -17.30 -22.00 -10.93
N LYS A 173 -16.43 -21.16 -10.39
CA LYS A 173 -16.79 -20.29 -9.26
C LYS A 173 -17.77 -19.19 -9.69
N ARG A 174 -18.55 -18.71 -8.73
CA ARG A 174 -19.45 -17.56 -8.90
C ARG A 174 -19.19 -16.52 -7.82
N TRP A 175 -18.79 -15.34 -8.27
CA TRP A 175 -18.48 -14.17 -7.41
C TRP A 175 -19.35 -12.99 -7.86
N THR A 176 -20.51 -12.87 -7.27
CA THR A 176 -21.54 -11.90 -7.69
C THR A 176 -21.44 -10.57 -6.92
N THR A 177 -20.54 -10.47 -5.95
CA THR A 177 -20.41 -9.33 -5.07
C THR A 177 -19.31 -8.35 -5.48
N LEU A 178 -18.42 -8.74 -6.41
CA LEU A 178 -17.30 -7.91 -6.82
C LEU A 178 -17.76 -6.59 -7.45
N LYS A 179 -17.28 -5.49 -6.94
CA LYS A 179 -17.55 -4.12 -7.42
C LYS A 179 -16.28 -3.42 -7.93
N ARG A 180 -15.11 -3.78 -7.36
CA ARG A 180 -13.84 -3.14 -7.68
C ARG A 180 -12.69 -4.15 -7.79
N LEU A 181 -11.81 -3.91 -8.77
CA LEU A 181 -10.45 -4.46 -8.80
C LEU A 181 -9.48 -3.29 -8.71
N VAL A 182 -8.70 -3.24 -7.64
CA VAL A 182 -7.70 -2.19 -7.40
C VAL A 182 -6.32 -2.77 -7.67
N LEU A 183 -5.69 -2.29 -8.73
CA LEU A 183 -4.47 -2.86 -9.30
C LEU A 183 -3.28 -1.93 -9.05
N GLY A 184 -2.17 -2.48 -8.59
CA GLY A 184 -0.94 -1.71 -8.37
C GLY A 184 0.32 -2.57 -8.54
N GLY A 185 1.49 -1.90 -8.57
CA GLY A 185 2.80 -2.54 -8.66
C GLY A 185 3.24 -2.98 -10.06
N GLU A 186 2.34 -2.98 -11.04
CA GLU A 186 2.63 -3.30 -12.45
C GLU A 186 1.84 -2.39 -13.37
N LYS A 187 2.31 -2.25 -14.61
CA LYS A 187 1.57 -1.52 -15.66
C LYS A 187 0.28 -2.28 -16.02
N VAL A 188 -0.83 -1.57 -16.05
CA VAL A 188 -2.13 -2.10 -16.47
C VAL A 188 -2.41 -1.62 -17.90
N ALA A 189 -2.20 -2.51 -18.89
CA ALA A 189 -2.56 -2.24 -20.26
C ALA A 189 -4.08 -2.31 -20.46
N ASP A 190 -4.61 -1.58 -21.45
CA ASP A 190 -6.05 -1.53 -21.73
C ASP A 190 -6.64 -2.92 -22.04
N GLY A 191 -5.90 -3.75 -22.80
CA GLY A 191 -6.30 -5.12 -23.08
C GLY A 191 -6.43 -5.99 -21.81
N LEU A 192 -5.51 -5.83 -20.86
CA LEU A 192 -5.63 -6.53 -19.57
C LEU A 192 -6.84 -6.02 -18.78
N ARG A 193 -7.06 -4.72 -18.76
CA ARG A 193 -8.23 -4.10 -18.10
C ARG A 193 -9.55 -4.64 -18.67
N ALA A 194 -9.65 -4.71 -20.00
CA ALA A 194 -10.81 -5.29 -20.68
C ALA A 194 -10.99 -6.77 -20.31
N ARG A 195 -9.91 -7.55 -20.37
CA ARG A 195 -9.95 -8.98 -20.04
C ARG A 195 -10.36 -9.27 -18.59
N LEU A 196 -9.91 -8.45 -17.63
CA LEU A 196 -10.32 -8.58 -16.24
C LEU A 196 -11.82 -8.34 -16.05
N ARG A 197 -12.40 -7.35 -16.75
CA ARG A 197 -13.85 -7.11 -16.74
C ARG A 197 -14.64 -8.27 -17.34
N GLU A 198 -14.19 -8.82 -18.48
CA GLU A 198 -14.82 -9.97 -19.11
C GLU A 198 -14.88 -11.19 -18.16
N ILE A 199 -13.75 -11.51 -17.50
CA ILE A 199 -13.70 -12.64 -16.58
C ILE A 199 -14.57 -12.36 -15.33
N ALA A 200 -14.53 -11.14 -14.79
CA ALA A 200 -15.38 -10.77 -13.66
C ALA A 200 -16.87 -10.86 -14.00
N ALA A 201 -17.27 -10.46 -15.21
CA ALA A 201 -18.63 -10.61 -15.71
C ALA A 201 -19.03 -12.11 -15.82
N ALA A 202 -18.14 -12.94 -16.34
CA ALA A 202 -18.36 -14.39 -16.42
C ALA A 202 -18.47 -15.05 -15.04
N LEU A 203 -17.78 -14.52 -14.03
CA LEU A 203 -17.92 -14.94 -12.62
C LEU A 203 -19.22 -14.44 -11.96
N GLY A 204 -19.97 -13.54 -12.60
CA GLY A 204 -21.25 -13.01 -12.12
C GLY A 204 -21.22 -11.57 -11.64
N SER A 205 -20.14 -10.82 -11.89
CA SER A 205 -19.97 -9.40 -11.55
C SER A 205 -19.72 -8.55 -12.80
N PRO A 206 -20.75 -8.26 -13.63
CA PRO A 206 -20.61 -7.55 -14.91
C PRO A 206 -20.18 -6.09 -14.77
N ASP A 207 -20.52 -5.45 -13.65
CA ASP A 207 -20.32 -4.00 -13.44
C ASP A 207 -19.02 -3.70 -12.66
N VAL A 208 -18.06 -4.62 -12.65
CA VAL A 208 -16.78 -4.43 -11.96
C VAL A 208 -16.01 -3.25 -12.55
N HIS A 209 -15.68 -2.28 -11.70
CA HIS A 209 -14.78 -1.20 -12.05
C HIS A 209 -13.32 -1.60 -11.79
N VAL A 210 -12.46 -1.48 -12.82
CA VAL A 210 -11.02 -1.75 -12.71
C VAL A 210 -10.26 -0.44 -12.55
N MET A 211 -9.68 -0.24 -11.38
CA MET A 211 -8.88 0.92 -11.02
C MET A 211 -7.41 0.54 -11.00
N ALA A 212 -6.55 1.37 -11.57
CA ALA A 212 -5.10 1.25 -11.45
C ALA A 212 -4.57 2.35 -10.52
N THR A 213 -3.68 1.97 -9.62
CA THR A 213 -2.94 2.88 -8.76
C THR A 213 -1.50 2.98 -9.24
N TYR A 214 -0.88 4.13 -9.03
CA TYR A 214 0.54 4.33 -9.24
C TYR A 214 1.19 4.73 -7.93
N GLY A 215 2.33 4.11 -7.63
CA GLY A 215 3.10 4.44 -6.45
C GLY A 215 4.50 3.82 -6.51
N PHE A 216 5.37 4.30 -5.66
CA PHE A 216 6.74 3.79 -5.53
C PHE A 216 7.24 3.96 -4.09
N THR A 217 8.08 3.03 -3.66
CA THR A 217 8.52 2.92 -2.26
C THR A 217 9.30 4.15 -1.80
N GLU A 218 10.07 4.78 -2.71
CA GLU A 218 10.88 5.95 -2.45
C GLU A 218 10.05 7.18 -2.02
N ALA A 219 8.80 7.29 -2.49
CA ALA A 219 7.87 8.32 -2.06
C ALA A 219 7.07 7.93 -0.80
N LYS A 220 7.28 6.73 -0.26
CA LYS A 220 6.52 6.15 0.86
C LYS A 220 4.99 6.15 0.66
N MET A 221 4.53 6.11 -0.58
CA MET A 221 3.11 6.16 -0.94
C MET A 221 2.82 5.47 -2.27
N ALA A 222 1.56 5.11 -2.48
CA ALA A 222 0.99 4.63 -3.72
C ALA A 222 -0.27 5.42 -4.07
#